data_92b1a459bde0d7a1fd2032a97f1c4653
#
_entry.id   92b1a459bde0d7a1fd2032a97f1c4653
#
_cell.length_a   1.000
_cell.length_b   1.000
_cell.length_c   1.000
_cell.angle_alpha   90.00
_cell.angle_beta   90.00
_cell.angle_gamma   90.00
#
_symmetry.space_group_name_H-M   'P 1'
#
loop_
_entity.id
_entity.type
_entity.pdbx_description
1 polymer ?
#
loop_
_entity_poly.entity_id
_entity_poly.type
_entity_poly.pdbx_seq_one_letter_code
_entity_poly.pdbx_strand_id
1 'polypeptide(L)'
;MLPLKNKTVIVTRSKNQAFELISRLEELGAKTIPLPLIQTSAINKTELFQKIEQSNFSWIIFTSPNAVKFFFETVSPKNITSKIAAVGSKTKEHLEALGLNIDFIPTQFTAQQLAKEILVNPNESFFIPRSNLAKNDAVAVLESRNAIVETLSIYENTSVKYSKVELDNIFKQPIDFTTFASGSTVRSFIKLGIKVQTGKTIFIGPETAKIAEENNIPISAIANPHTIDGMIEKILVIARNK
;
A
#
# COMPACT_ATOMS: atom_id res chain seq x y z
N MET A 1 5.22 -2.35 34.32
CA MET A 1 4.16 -3.16 33.67
C MET A 1 4.04 -2.69 32.24
N LEU A 2 3.92 -3.60 31.26
CA LEU A 2 3.78 -3.21 29.85
C LEU A 2 2.46 -2.46 29.63
N PRO A 3 2.46 -1.33 28.91
CA PRO A 3 1.31 -0.41 28.85
C PRO A 3 0.07 -0.99 28.15
N LEU A 4 0.24 -2.00 27.29
CA LEU A 4 -0.85 -2.68 26.59
C LEU A 4 -1.06 -4.12 27.05
N LYS A 5 -0.56 -4.49 28.26
CA LYS A 5 -0.80 -5.81 28.84
C LYS A 5 -2.30 -6.11 28.90
N ASN A 6 -2.70 -7.30 28.45
CA ASN A 6 -4.09 -7.76 28.37
C ASN A 6 -4.97 -6.98 27.38
N LYS A 7 -4.39 -6.20 26.47
CA LYS A 7 -5.13 -5.53 25.38
C LYS A 7 -5.05 -6.34 24.10
N THR A 8 -6.19 -6.52 23.44
CA THR A 8 -6.29 -7.20 22.14
C THR A 8 -6.49 -6.18 21.04
N VAL A 9 -5.60 -6.19 20.03
CA VAL A 9 -5.60 -5.24 18.91
C VAL A 9 -5.74 -5.97 17.59
N ILE A 10 -6.80 -5.65 16.82
CA ILE A 10 -6.92 -6.10 15.42
C ILE A 10 -6.12 -5.17 14.52
N VAL A 11 -5.26 -5.78 13.69
CA VAL A 11 -4.46 -5.08 12.67
C VAL A 11 -4.97 -5.46 11.29
N THR A 12 -5.61 -4.49 10.58
CA THR A 12 -6.27 -4.74 9.29
C THR A 12 -5.38 -4.55 8.07
N ARG A 13 -4.12 -4.15 8.26
CA ARG A 13 -3.15 -3.96 7.16
C ARG A 13 -2.87 -5.27 6.44
N SER A 14 -2.50 -5.15 5.15
CA SER A 14 -2.03 -6.29 4.37
C SER A 14 -0.87 -7.01 5.06
N LYS A 15 -0.77 -8.32 4.89
CA LYS A 15 0.22 -9.18 5.57
C LYS A 15 1.65 -8.63 5.49
N ASN A 16 2.05 -8.13 4.31
CA ASN A 16 3.41 -7.59 4.08
C ASN A 16 3.67 -6.24 4.78
N GLN A 17 2.62 -5.50 5.16
CA GLN A 17 2.73 -4.17 5.75
C GLN A 17 2.37 -4.15 7.25
N ALA A 18 1.86 -5.26 7.77
CA ALA A 18 1.37 -5.35 9.14
C ALA A 18 2.50 -5.54 10.16
N PHE A 19 3.64 -6.13 9.73
CA PHE A 19 4.71 -6.58 10.61
C PHE A 19 5.21 -5.49 11.58
N GLU A 20 5.53 -4.30 11.06
CA GLU A 20 6.03 -3.19 11.88
C GLU A 20 5.04 -2.81 13.00
N LEU A 21 3.76 -2.65 12.66
CA LEU A 21 2.74 -2.29 13.65
C LEU A 21 2.52 -3.42 14.66
N ILE A 22 2.47 -4.67 14.20
CA ILE A 22 2.30 -5.85 15.03
C ILE A 22 3.45 -5.97 16.04
N SER A 23 4.71 -6.00 15.58
CA SER A 23 5.88 -6.15 16.44
C SER A 23 5.91 -5.09 17.54
N ARG A 24 5.67 -3.83 17.18
CA ARG A 24 5.69 -2.72 18.15
C ARG A 24 4.54 -2.80 19.17
N LEU A 25 3.35 -3.24 18.76
CA LEU A 25 2.24 -3.44 19.69
C LEU A 25 2.52 -4.59 20.65
N GLU A 26 3.13 -5.68 20.16
CA GLU A 26 3.51 -6.84 20.98
C GLU A 26 4.63 -6.51 21.97
N GLU A 27 5.64 -5.72 21.58
CA GLU A 27 6.66 -5.17 22.47
C GLU A 27 6.06 -4.34 23.61
N LEU A 28 4.92 -3.67 23.37
CA LEU A 28 4.17 -2.93 24.38
C LEU A 28 3.23 -3.83 25.21
N GLY A 29 3.18 -5.13 24.93
CA GLY A 29 2.43 -6.13 25.67
C GLY A 29 1.02 -6.42 25.15
N ALA A 30 0.66 -5.90 24.00
CA ALA A 30 -0.62 -6.22 23.37
C ALA A 30 -0.64 -7.64 22.81
N LYS A 31 -1.82 -8.26 22.78
CA LYS A 31 -2.12 -9.40 21.93
C LYS A 31 -2.61 -8.89 20.59
N THR A 32 -1.90 -9.18 19.50
CA THR A 32 -2.33 -8.75 18.17
C THR A 32 -3.12 -9.86 17.46
N ILE A 33 -4.08 -9.46 16.65
CA ILE A 33 -4.83 -10.33 15.74
C ILE A 33 -4.67 -9.76 14.33
N PRO A 34 -3.84 -10.36 13.48
CA PRO A 34 -3.77 -10.00 12.08
C PRO A 34 -5.11 -10.33 11.38
N LEU A 35 -5.74 -9.31 10.82
CA LEU A 35 -6.93 -9.44 9.97
C LEU A 35 -6.68 -8.69 8.65
N PRO A 36 -5.78 -9.19 7.79
CA PRO A 36 -5.48 -8.52 6.53
C PRO A 36 -6.72 -8.45 5.65
N LEU A 37 -7.22 -7.24 5.39
CA LEU A 37 -8.43 -7.02 4.60
C LEU A 37 -8.17 -6.79 3.12
N ILE A 38 -6.91 -6.50 2.78
CA ILE A 38 -6.43 -6.31 1.41
C ILE A 38 -5.23 -7.22 1.21
N GLN A 39 -5.22 -7.88 0.09
CA GLN A 39 -4.04 -8.59 -0.41
C GLN A 39 -3.63 -8.02 -1.76
N THR A 40 -2.33 -8.09 -2.03
CA THR A 40 -1.77 -7.69 -3.32
C THR A 40 -1.17 -8.94 -3.96
N SER A 41 -1.56 -9.21 -5.20
CA SER A 41 -1.12 -10.38 -5.97
C SER A 41 -0.63 -9.99 -7.35
N ALA A 42 0.35 -10.71 -7.86
CA ALA A 42 0.82 -10.54 -9.22
C ALA A 42 -0.24 -11.01 -10.22
N ILE A 43 -0.35 -10.28 -11.31
CA ILE A 43 -1.16 -10.62 -12.49
C ILE A 43 -0.32 -10.41 -13.76
N ASN A 44 -0.76 -10.98 -14.88
CA ASN A 44 -0.18 -10.75 -16.21
C ASN A 44 1.35 -11.01 -16.31
N LYS A 45 1.90 -11.98 -15.56
CA LYS A 45 3.35 -12.27 -15.55
C LYS A 45 3.87 -12.64 -16.93
N THR A 46 3.14 -13.48 -17.68
CA THR A 46 3.54 -13.90 -19.04
C THR A 46 3.58 -12.71 -19.99
N GLU A 47 2.56 -11.85 -19.96
CA GLU A 47 2.50 -10.65 -20.80
C GLU A 47 3.62 -9.66 -20.44
N LEU A 48 3.91 -9.48 -19.15
CA LEU A 48 5.04 -8.66 -18.68
C LEU A 48 6.36 -9.17 -19.24
N PHE A 49 6.62 -10.48 -19.11
CA PHE A 49 7.84 -11.09 -19.61
C PHE A 49 7.99 -10.87 -21.13
N GLN A 50 6.95 -11.20 -21.90
CA GLN A 50 6.96 -11.00 -23.35
C GLN A 50 7.17 -9.55 -23.76
N LYS A 51 6.53 -8.62 -23.06
CA LYS A 51 6.64 -7.18 -23.34
C LYS A 51 8.09 -6.68 -23.14
N ILE A 52 8.74 -7.09 -22.07
CA ILE A 52 10.14 -6.69 -21.80
C ILE A 52 11.13 -7.36 -22.76
N GLU A 53 10.90 -8.62 -23.13
CA GLU A 53 11.76 -9.34 -24.09
C GLU A 53 11.64 -8.80 -25.53
N GLN A 54 10.47 -8.30 -25.92
CA GLN A 54 10.17 -7.90 -27.29
C GLN A 54 10.25 -6.39 -27.54
N SER A 55 10.39 -5.57 -26.50
CA SER A 55 10.37 -4.12 -26.61
C SER A 55 11.61 -3.49 -25.97
N ASN A 56 12.16 -2.49 -26.64
CA ASN A 56 13.24 -1.65 -26.11
C ASN A 56 12.65 -0.31 -25.65
N PHE A 57 12.16 -0.27 -24.40
CA PHE A 57 11.71 0.97 -23.79
C PHE A 57 12.89 1.87 -23.44
N SER A 58 12.79 3.16 -23.76
CA SER A 58 13.77 4.17 -23.33
C SER A 58 13.74 4.34 -21.82
N TRP A 59 12.54 4.26 -21.22
CA TRP A 59 12.30 4.44 -19.80
C TRP A 59 11.36 3.38 -19.22
N ILE A 60 11.64 2.96 -17.99
CA ILE A 60 10.69 2.26 -17.14
C ILE A 60 10.41 3.12 -15.90
N ILE A 61 9.13 3.47 -15.68
CA ILE A 61 8.70 4.31 -14.56
C ILE A 61 8.06 3.45 -13.47
N PHE A 62 8.69 3.39 -12.31
CA PHE A 62 8.13 2.73 -11.13
C PHE A 62 7.44 3.72 -10.20
N THR A 63 6.13 3.59 -10.06
CA THR A 63 5.30 4.49 -9.25
C THR A 63 5.09 4.02 -7.81
N SER A 64 5.55 2.82 -7.45
CA SER A 64 5.41 2.26 -6.10
C SER A 64 6.39 1.12 -5.83
N PRO A 65 6.71 0.84 -4.54
CA PRO A 65 7.49 -0.34 -4.15
C PRO A 65 6.86 -1.67 -4.60
N ASN A 66 5.53 -1.76 -4.63
CA ASN A 66 4.84 -2.95 -5.14
C ASN A 66 5.07 -3.16 -6.64
N ALA A 67 5.11 -2.09 -7.44
CA ALA A 67 5.44 -2.19 -8.86
C ALA A 67 6.86 -2.77 -9.04
N VAL A 68 7.83 -2.30 -8.27
CA VAL A 68 9.20 -2.85 -8.26
C VAL A 68 9.19 -4.34 -7.90
N LYS A 69 8.56 -4.68 -6.78
CA LYS A 69 8.48 -6.07 -6.30
C LYS A 69 7.92 -7.01 -7.37
N PHE A 70 6.71 -6.74 -7.87
CA PHE A 70 6.03 -7.64 -8.80
C PHE A 70 6.64 -7.65 -10.20
N PHE A 71 7.29 -6.57 -10.62
CA PHE A 71 8.06 -6.53 -11.85
C PHE A 71 9.26 -7.48 -11.78
N PHE A 72 10.08 -7.37 -10.74
CA PHE A 72 11.30 -8.17 -10.58
C PHE A 72 11.06 -9.58 -10.02
N GLU A 73 9.85 -9.95 -9.67
CA GLU A 73 9.46 -11.36 -9.54
C GLU A 73 9.40 -12.10 -10.90
N THR A 74 9.34 -11.36 -12.00
CA THR A 74 9.20 -11.90 -13.36
C THR A 74 10.39 -11.58 -14.24
N VAL A 75 10.97 -10.39 -14.12
CA VAL A 75 12.06 -9.88 -14.97
C VAL A 75 13.34 -9.81 -14.15
N SER A 76 14.44 -10.32 -14.69
CA SER A 76 15.75 -10.20 -14.02
C SER A 76 16.24 -8.75 -14.08
N PRO A 77 16.76 -8.17 -12.97
CA PRO A 77 17.38 -6.83 -12.99
C PRO A 77 18.50 -6.69 -14.03
N LYS A 78 19.21 -7.77 -14.32
CA LYS A 78 20.30 -7.81 -15.31
C LYS A 78 19.84 -7.60 -16.75
N ASN A 79 18.56 -7.82 -17.04
CA ASN A 79 17.97 -7.67 -18.37
C ASN A 79 17.48 -6.24 -18.63
N ILE A 80 17.60 -5.32 -17.66
CA ILE A 80 17.14 -3.95 -17.81
C ILE A 80 18.25 -3.09 -18.41
N THR A 81 17.99 -2.60 -19.62
CA THR A 81 18.83 -1.63 -20.35
C THR A 81 18.21 -0.23 -20.41
N SER A 82 16.92 -0.13 -20.08
CA SER A 82 16.17 1.12 -20.04
C SER A 82 16.64 2.01 -18.89
N LYS A 83 16.53 3.33 -19.05
CA LYS A 83 16.60 4.28 -17.93
C LYS A 83 15.47 4.03 -16.96
N ILE A 84 15.73 4.27 -15.67
CA ILE A 84 14.77 4.02 -14.61
C ILE A 84 14.36 5.32 -13.93
N ALA A 85 13.05 5.56 -13.84
CA ALA A 85 12.50 6.63 -13.03
C ALA A 85 11.66 6.07 -11.88
N ALA A 86 11.78 6.68 -10.69
CA ALA A 86 11.08 6.25 -9.49
C ALA A 86 10.27 7.40 -8.87
N VAL A 87 9.03 7.10 -8.47
CA VAL A 87 8.20 8.02 -7.69
C VAL A 87 8.42 7.74 -6.20
N GLY A 88 9.23 8.59 -5.56
CA GLY A 88 9.44 8.58 -4.12
C GLY A 88 10.60 7.71 -3.62
N SER A 89 11.07 8.07 -2.41
CA SER A 89 12.26 7.50 -1.77
C SER A 89 12.16 5.99 -1.56
N LYS A 90 11.02 5.49 -1.06
CA LYS A 90 10.83 4.05 -0.83
C LYS A 90 10.90 3.23 -2.12
N THR A 91 10.42 3.76 -3.24
CA THR A 91 10.51 3.09 -4.54
C THR A 91 11.96 3.04 -5.00
N LYS A 92 12.70 4.15 -4.83
CA LYS A 92 14.13 4.24 -5.08
C LYS A 92 14.90 3.19 -4.26
N GLU A 93 14.72 3.16 -2.95
CA GLU A 93 15.39 2.22 -2.05
C GLU A 93 15.22 0.75 -2.48
N HIS A 94 14.00 0.37 -2.94
CA HIS A 94 13.74 -0.98 -3.43
C HIS A 94 14.48 -1.29 -4.73
N LEU A 95 14.62 -0.32 -5.62
CA LEU A 95 15.37 -0.47 -6.88
C LEU A 95 16.88 -0.56 -6.61
N GLU A 96 17.41 0.32 -5.75
CA GLU A 96 18.82 0.32 -5.34
C GLU A 96 19.22 -0.99 -4.65
N ALA A 97 18.34 -1.57 -3.83
CA ALA A 97 18.53 -2.87 -3.20
C ALA A 97 18.67 -4.03 -4.21
N LEU A 98 18.17 -3.85 -5.44
CA LEU A 98 18.34 -4.78 -6.57
C LEU A 98 19.59 -4.49 -7.41
N GLY A 99 20.39 -3.48 -7.03
CA GLY A 99 21.60 -3.06 -7.74
C GLY A 99 21.34 -2.20 -8.98
N LEU A 100 20.14 -1.57 -9.07
CA LEU A 100 19.76 -0.72 -10.19
C LEU A 100 20.04 0.76 -9.88
N ASN A 101 20.51 1.49 -10.90
CA ASN A 101 20.65 2.94 -10.83
C ASN A 101 19.33 3.61 -11.18
N ILE A 102 19.04 4.73 -10.52
CA ILE A 102 17.85 5.55 -10.77
C ILE A 102 18.27 6.82 -11.49
N ASP A 103 17.79 6.98 -12.73
CA ASP A 103 18.14 8.10 -13.58
C ASP A 103 17.31 9.35 -13.30
N PHE A 104 16.09 9.17 -12.73
CA PHE A 104 15.21 10.30 -12.43
C PHE A 104 14.29 10.08 -11.24
N ILE A 105 14.13 11.13 -10.41
CA ILE A 105 13.17 11.21 -9.31
C ILE A 105 12.55 12.63 -9.34
N PRO A 106 11.22 12.77 -9.19
CA PRO A 106 10.57 14.08 -9.22
C PRO A 106 10.78 14.85 -7.90
N THR A 107 10.64 16.17 -7.96
CA THR A 107 10.71 17.05 -6.78
C THR A 107 9.55 16.81 -5.80
N GLN A 108 8.37 16.43 -6.30
CA GLN A 108 7.23 15.96 -5.52
C GLN A 108 6.93 14.52 -5.90
N PHE A 109 6.72 13.67 -4.89
CA PHE A 109 6.57 12.22 -5.06
C PHE A 109 5.19 11.82 -5.58
N THR A 110 4.83 12.35 -6.76
CA THR A 110 3.63 11.95 -7.50
C THR A 110 3.97 11.54 -8.93
N ALA A 111 3.23 10.59 -9.48
CA ALA A 111 3.44 10.14 -10.85
C ALA A 111 3.18 11.28 -11.87
N GLN A 112 2.23 12.17 -11.57
CA GLN A 112 1.95 13.33 -12.41
C GLN A 112 3.13 14.32 -12.41
N GLN A 113 3.74 14.59 -11.26
CA GLN A 113 4.90 15.49 -11.19
C GLN A 113 6.11 14.87 -11.90
N LEU A 114 6.34 13.57 -11.73
CA LEU A 114 7.37 12.85 -12.49
C LEU A 114 7.17 13.06 -13.99
N ALA A 115 5.95 12.84 -14.50
CA ALA A 115 5.62 13.00 -15.91
C ALA A 115 5.80 14.43 -16.44
N LYS A 116 5.67 15.44 -15.57
CA LYS A 116 5.93 16.86 -15.93
C LYS A 116 7.41 17.18 -15.98
N GLU A 117 8.20 16.63 -15.05
CA GLU A 117 9.60 17.03 -14.85
C GLU A 117 10.60 16.20 -15.66
N ILE A 118 10.28 14.91 -15.94
CA ILE A 118 11.17 14.03 -16.70
C ILE A 118 11.41 14.60 -18.10
N LEU A 119 12.66 14.54 -18.57
CA LEU A 119 12.98 14.95 -19.94
C LEU A 119 12.33 13.97 -20.93
N VAL A 120 11.60 14.47 -21.90
CA VAL A 120 10.93 13.68 -22.95
C VAL A 120 11.43 14.14 -24.29
N ASN A 121 12.06 13.25 -25.06
CA ASN A 121 12.37 13.48 -26.47
C ASN A 121 11.20 12.99 -27.33
N PRO A 122 11.00 13.57 -28.53
CA PRO A 122 9.94 13.14 -29.43
C PRO A 122 10.04 11.62 -29.73
N ASN A 123 8.91 10.93 -29.63
CA ASN A 123 8.79 9.47 -29.83
C ASN A 123 9.58 8.60 -28.83
N GLU A 124 10.06 9.17 -27.73
CA GLU A 124 10.71 8.37 -26.67
C GLU A 124 9.68 7.45 -26.01
N SER A 125 10.05 6.18 -25.79
CA SER A 125 9.16 5.13 -25.31
C SER A 125 9.26 4.96 -23.80
N PHE A 126 8.10 4.95 -23.14
CA PHE A 126 7.97 4.79 -21.69
C PHE A 126 7.12 3.57 -21.36
N PHE A 127 7.59 2.76 -20.44
CA PHE A 127 6.81 1.68 -19.87
C PHE A 127 6.48 1.96 -18.40
N ILE A 128 5.20 1.79 -18.00
CA ILE A 128 4.74 2.02 -16.63
C ILE A 128 4.07 0.75 -16.11
N PRO A 129 4.81 -0.15 -15.45
CA PRO A 129 4.22 -1.27 -14.72
C PRO A 129 3.45 -0.74 -13.50
N ARG A 130 2.19 -1.13 -13.36
CA ARG A 130 1.30 -0.50 -12.39
C ARG A 130 0.27 -1.44 -11.77
N SER A 131 -0.48 -0.93 -10.79
CA SER A 131 -1.68 -1.59 -10.26
C SER A 131 -2.84 -1.52 -11.25
N ASN A 132 -3.76 -2.48 -11.17
CA ASN A 132 -5.05 -2.44 -11.84
C ASN A 132 -5.91 -1.21 -11.44
N LEU A 133 -5.62 -0.56 -10.32
CA LEU A 133 -6.34 0.62 -9.80
C LEU A 133 -5.60 1.94 -10.08
N ALA A 134 -4.50 1.91 -10.84
CA ALA A 134 -3.70 3.11 -11.11
C ALA A 134 -4.45 4.09 -12.03
N LYS A 135 -4.35 5.38 -11.72
CA LYS A 135 -4.90 6.45 -12.56
C LYS A 135 -4.03 6.70 -13.79
N ASN A 136 -4.60 7.33 -14.81
CA ASN A 136 -3.92 7.64 -16.07
C ASN A 136 -3.29 9.04 -16.12
N ASP A 137 -3.28 9.79 -15.03
CA ASP A 137 -2.83 11.18 -15.01
C ASP A 137 -1.41 11.37 -15.55
N ALA A 138 -0.49 10.48 -15.18
CA ALA A 138 0.89 10.53 -15.67
C ALA A 138 1.00 10.14 -17.16
N VAL A 139 0.20 9.18 -17.61
CA VAL A 139 0.14 8.74 -19.00
C VAL A 139 -0.27 9.91 -19.88
N ALA A 140 -1.39 10.57 -19.56
CA ALA A 140 -1.90 11.70 -20.31
C ALA A 140 -0.87 12.85 -20.40
N VAL A 141 -0.13 13.12 -19.33
CA VAL A 141 0.93 14.15 -19.33
C VAL A 141 2.09 13.76 -20.25
N LEU A 142 2.57 12.53 -20.23
CA LEU A 142 3.65 12.07 -21.11
C LEU A 142 3.23 12.08 -22.57
N GLU A 143 2.03 11.57 -22.89
CA GLU A 143 1.48 11.55 -24.25
C GLU A 143 1.29 12.96 -24.82
N SER A 144 0.85 13.93 -23.99
CA SER A 144 0.74 15.35 -24.40
C SER A 144 2.10 15.99 -24.73
N ARG A 145 3.20 15.33 -24.34
CA ARG A 145 4.59 15.74 -24.65
C ARG A 145 5.22 14.89 -25.78
N ASN A 146 4.40 14.22 -26.58
CA ASN A 146 4.80 13.36 -27.71
C ASN A 146 5.63 12.13 -27.30
N ALA A 147 5.47 11.61 -26.07
CA ALA A 147 6.00 10.31 -25.65
C ALA A 147 5.09 9.18 -26.17
N ILE A 148 5.69 8.02 -26.41
CA ILE A 148 4.96 6.77 -26.63
C ILE A 148 4.87 6.07 -25.26
N VAL A 149 3.66 5.92 -24.70
CA VAL A 149 3.49 5.36 -23.37
C VAL A 149 2.75 4.04 -23.42
N GLU A 150 3.38 3.00 -22.87
CA GLU A 150 2.75 1.72 -22.65
C GLU A 150 2.60 1.43 -21.16
N THR A 151 1.48 0.86 -20.79
CA THR A 151 1.20 0.48 -19.41
C THR A 151 0.79 -0.98 -19.33
N LEU A 152 1.12 -1.64 -18.23
CA LEU A 152 0.63 -2.97 -17.92
C LEU A 152 0.27 -3.06 -16.46
N SER A 153 -0.94 -3.57 -16.17
CA SER A 153 -1.30 -3.93 -14.80
C SER A 153 -0.61 -5.24 -14.43
N ILE A 154 0.41 -5.15 -13.59
CA ILE A 154 1.24 -6.30 -13.18
C ILE A 154 0.90 -6.82 -11.77
N TYR A 155 0.08 -6.08 -11.04
CA TYR A 155 -0.46 -6.51 -9.76
C TYR A 155 -1.84 -5.92 -9.50
N GLU A 156 -2.59 -6.59 -8.65
CA GLU A 156 -3.91 -6.14 -8.22
C GLU A 156 -4.01 -6.11 -6.69
N ASN A 157 -4.86 -5.21 -6.21
CA ASN A 157 -5.26 -5.16 -4.81
C ASN A 157 -6.70 -5.68 -4.72
N THR A 158 -6.86 -6.80 -4.04
CA THR A 158 -8.15 -7.44 -3.83
C THR A 158 -8.52 -7.50 -2.35
N SER A 159 -9.83 -7.51 -2.06
CA SER A 159 -10.30 -7.74 -0.70
C SER A 159 -10.10 -9.21 -0.34
N VAL A 160 -9.56 -9.46 0.85
CA VAL A 160 -9.47 -10.81 1.41
C VAL A 160 -10.87 -11.27 1.81
N LYS A 161 -11.22 -12.48 1.43
CA LYS A 161 -12.49 -13.11 1.83
C LYS A 161 -12.24 -13.97 3.07
N TYR A 162 -13.15 -13.86 4.02
CA TYR A 162 -13.17 -14.67 5.23
C TYR A 162 -14.48 -15.47 5.29
N SER A 163 -14.40 -16.71 5.69
CA SER A 163 -15.59 -17.49 6.03
C SER A 163 -16.22 -16.99 7.33
N LYS A 164 -17.51 -17.28 7.53
CA LYS A 164 -18.18 -16.95 8.78
C LYS A 164 -17.47 -17.57 10.00
N VAL A 165 -17.01 -18.82 9.86
CA VAL A 165 -16.31 -19.56 10.94
C VAL A 165 -15.00 -18.86 11.34
N GLU A 166 -14.21 -18.39 10.36
CA GLU A 166 -12.98 -17.61 10.64
C GLU A 166 -13.28 -16.32 11.39
N LEU A 167 -14.31 -15.59 10.92
CA LEU A 167 -14.72 -14.34 11.57
C LEU A 167 -15.24 -14.59 12.99
N ASP A 168 -16.12 -15.57 13.18
CA ASP A 168 -16.63 -15.95 14.50
C ASP A 168 -15.49 -16.31 15.47
N ASN A 169 -14.46 -17.02 15.00
CA ASN A 169 -13.28 -17.34 15.82
C ASN A 169 -12.46 -16.09 16.19
N ILE A 170 -12.27 -15.16 15.26
CA ILE A 170 -11.54 -13.89 15.50
C ILE A 170 -12.29 -13.04 16.54
N PHE A 171 -13.59 -12.89 16.38
CA PHE A 171 -14.42 -12.02 17.22
C PHE A 171 -15.00 -12.70 18.47
N LYS A 172 -14.69 -13.98 18.71
CA LYS A 172 -15.09 -14.72 19.91
C LYS A 172 -14.49 -14.12 21.20
N GLN A 173 -13.32 -13.49 21.12
CA GLN A 173 -12.64 -12.86 22.22
C GLN A 173 -12.92 -11.35 22.24
N PRO A 174 -12.85 -10.68 23.41
CA PRO A 174 -12.97 -9.24 23.49
C PRO A 174 -11.87 -8.54 22.67
N ILE A 175 -12.26 -7.53 21.89
CA ILE A 175 -11.35 -6.71 21.12
C ILE A 175 -11.32 -5.31 21.77
N ASP A 176 -10.13 -4.85 22.17
CA ASP A 176 -9.96 -3.51 22.73
C ASP A 176 -9.80 -2.46 21.66
N PHE A 177 -9.04 -2.77 20.57
CA PHE A 177 -8.75 -1.85 19.50
C PHE A 177 -8.82 -2.51 18.11
N THR A 178 -9.25 -1.74 17.13
CA THR A 178 -9.16 -2.09 15.71
C THR A 178 -8.49 -0.95 14.95
N THR A 179 -7.47 -1.26 14.16
CA THR A 179 -6.66 -0.26 13.43
C THR A 179 -6.97 -0.28 11.95
N PHE A 180 -7.12 0.92 11.34
CA PHE A 180 -7.36 1.10 9.91
C PHE A 180 -6.31 2.03 9.31
N ALA A 181 -5.50 1.52 8.40
CA ALA A 181 -4.38 2.24 7.80
C ALA A 181 -4.65 2.73 6.35
N SER A 182 -5.86 2.53 5.83
CA SER A 182 -6.27 3.05 4.52
C SER A 182 -7.78 2.98 4.34
N GLY A 183 -8.32 3.81 3.45
CA GLY A 183 -9.74 3.76 3.11
C GLY A 183 -10.17 2.45 2.45
N SER A 184 -9.26 1.75 1.75
CA SER A 184 -9.54 0.43 1.16
C SER A 184 -9.75 -0.64 2.24
N THR A 185 -9.02 -0.59 3.36
CA THR A 185 -9.23 -1.52 4.48
C THR A 185 -10.57 -1.26 5.16
N VAL A 186 -11.00 0.01 5.30
CA VAL A 186 -12.34 0.34 5.80
C VAL A 186 -13.42 -0.23 4.91
N ARG A 187 -13.36 0.02 3.59
CA ARG A 187 -14.34 -0.52 2.63
C ARG A 187 -14.39 -2.05 2.62
N SER A 188 -13.24 -2.71 2.73
CA SER A 188 -13.18 -4.18 2.80
C SER A 188 -13.75 -4.71 4.11
N PHE A 189 -13.52 -4.01 5.23
CA PHE A 189 -14.10 -4.35 6.52
C PHE A 189 -15.64 -4.30 6.50
N ILE A 190 -16.20 -3.25 5.91
CA ILE A 190 -17.65 -3.11 5.75
C ILE A 190 -18.24 -4.29 4.96
N LYS A 191 -17.56 -4.71 3.88
CA LYS A 191 -17.99 -5.84 3.05
C LYS A 191 -18.01 -7.17 3.79
N LEU A 192 -17.30 -7.32 4.91
CA LEU A 192 -17.37 -8.52 5.75
C LEU A 192 -18.71 -8.67 6.46
N GLY A 193 -19.54 -7.61 6.52
CA GLY A 193 -20.86 -7.64 7.14
C GLY A 193 -20.84 -7.84 8.66
N ILE A 194 -19.70 -7.60 9.29
CA ILE A 194 -19.53 -7.76 10.74
C ILE A 194 -20.17 -6.55 11.43
N LYS A 195 -21.13 -6.80 12.30
CA LYS A 195 -21.58 -5.79 13.29
C LYS A 195 -20.46 -5.63 14.32
N VAL A 196 -19.77 -4.52 14.21
CA VAL A 196 -18.51 -4.27 14.88
C VAL A 196 -18.70 -4.12 16.39
N GLN A 197 -18.41 -5.18 17.14
CA GLN A 197 -17.98 -5.06 18.54
C GLN A 197 -16.45 -4.91 18.57
N THR A 198 -15.92 -3.91 17.87
CA THR A 198 -14.47 -3.78 17.59
C THR A 198 -13.74 -2.96 18.65
N GLY A 199 -14.29 -2.76 19.82
CA GLY A 199 -13.65 -1.88 20.80
C GLY A 199 -13.47 -0.45 20.25
N LYS A 200 -12.30 0.14 20.50
CA LYS A 200 -11.93 1.48 19.99
C LYS A 200 -11.30 1.38 18.61
N THR A 201 -11.72 2.23 17.69
CA THR A 201 -11.24 2.27 16.30
C THR A 201 -10.21 3.36 16.12
N ILE A 202 -9.07 3.02 15.53
CA ILE A 202 -7.93 3.93 15.33
C ILE A 202 -7.64 4.03 13.83
N PHE A 203 -7.67 5.25 13.31
CA PHE A 203 -7.45 5.53 11.89
C PHE A 203 -6.11 6.24 11.68
N ILE A 204 -5.42 5.90 10.59
CA ILE A 204 -4.11 6.49 10.28
C ILE A 204 -4.22 7.97 9.91
N GLY A 205 -5.35 8.39 9.36
CA GLY A 205 -5.53 9.78 8.92
C GLY A 205 -6.98 10.12 8.62
N PRO A 206 -7.28 11.41 8.40
CA PRO A 206 -8.63 11.93 8.23
C PRO A 206 -9.36 11.35 7.01
N GLU A 207 -8.68 11.13 5.89
CA GLU A 207 -9.28 10.52 4.70
C GLU A 207 -9.79 9.10 4.97
N THR A 208 -9.06 8.33 5.80
CA THR A 208 -9.47 6.98 6.19
C THR A 208 -10.65 7.04 7.17
N ALA A 209 -10.63 7.98 8.11
CA ALA A 209 -11.68 8.20 9.09
C ALA A 209 -12.98 8.66 8.42
N LYS A 210 -12.92 9.56 7.43
CA LYS A 210 -14.07 10.02 6.67
C LYS A 210 -14.86 8.87 6.03
N ILE A 211 -14.17 7.90 5.43
CA ILE A 211 -14.82 6.72 4.85
C ILE A 211 -15.51 5.87 5.93
N ALA A 212 -14.93 5.80 7.13
CA ALA A 212 -15.53 5.10 8.26
C ALA A 212 -16.80 5.81 8.74
N GLU A 213 -16.77 7.14 8.88
CA GLU A 213 -17.90 7.98 9.27
C GLU A 213 -19.07 7.86 8.29
N GLU A 214 -18.80 7.95 6.98
CA GLU A 214 -19.79 7.77 5.91
C GLU A 214 -20.48 6.39 5.96
N ASN A 215 -19.89 5.42 6.65
CA ASN A 215 -20.40 4.06 6.79
C ASN A 215 -20.74 3.68 8.24
N ASN A 216 -20.96 4.66 9.10
CA ASN A 216 -21.37 4.49 10.51
C ASN A 216 -20.40 3.63 11.35
N ILE A 217 -19.11 3.62 11.04
CA ILE A 217 -18.07 3.04 11.88
C ILE A 217 -17.61 4.12 12.87
N PRO A 218 -17.71 3.88 14.19
CA PRO A 218 -17.31 4.87 15.19
C PRO A 218 -15.84 5.26 15.05
N ILE A 219 -15.51 6.54 15.18
CA ILE A 219 -14.13 7.05 15.18
C ILE A 219 -13.73 7.30 16.63
N SER A 220 -12.80 6.50 17.17
CA SER A 220 -12.28 6.69 18.53
C SER A 220 -11.04 7.59 18.54
N ALA A 221 -10.17 7.49 17.53
CA ALA A 221 -9.06 8.41 17.33
C ALA A 221 -8.54 8.38 15.88
N ILE A 222 -7.92 9.51 15.49
CA ILE A 222 -7.14 9.64 14.26
C ILE A 222 -5.68 9.89 14.68
N ALA A 223 -4.75 9.18 14.05
CA ALA A 223 -3.32 9.35 14.32
C ALA A 223 -2.85 10.77 13.96
N ASN A 224 -1.96 11.29 14.78
CA ASN A 224 -1.25 12.53 14.51
C ASN A 224 0.16 12.39 15.14
N PRO A 225 1.22 12.36 14.32
CA PRO A 225 1.23 12.39 12.85
C PRO A 225 0.52 11.17 12.22
N HIS A 226 0.21 11.23 10.92
CA HIS A 226 -0.49 10.19 10.16
C HIS A 226 0.44 9.02 9.81
N THR A 227 0.99 8.39 10.84
CA THR A 227 1.99 7.32 10.77
C THR A 227 1.62 6.16 11.70
N ILE A 228 2.37 5.07 11.63
CA ILE A 228 2.28 3.96 12.58
C ILE A 228 2.54 4.45 14.00
N ASP A 229 3.56 5.33 14.20
CA ASP A 229 3.86 5.93 15.49
C ASP A 229 2.67 6.66 16.09
N GLY A 230 2.04 7.51 15.30
CA GLY A 230 0.85 8.24 15.74
C GLY A 230 -0.32 7.31 16.07
N MET A 231 -0.49 6.19 15.35
CA MET A 231 -1.52 5.19 15.69
C MET A 231 -1.24 4.54 17.04
N ILE A 232 0.01 4.13 17.29
CA ILE A 232 0.44 3.52 18.56
C ILE A 232 0.26 4.51 19.70
N GLU A 233 0.64 5.77 19.52
CA GLU A 233 0.46 6.83 20.52
C GLU A 233 -1.02 6.98 20.93
N LYS A 234 -1.94 7.02 19.94
CA LYS A 234 -3.38 7.11 20.23
C LYS A 234 -3.90 5.89 20.99
N ILE A 235 -3.42 4.68 20.67
CA ILE A 235 -3.76 3.46 21.40
C ILE A 235 -3.29 3.57 22.86
N LEU A 236 -2.04 4.03 23.09
CA LEU A 236 -1.47 4.19 24.42
C LEU A 236 -2.24 5.22 25.24
N VAL A 237 -2.60 6.36 24.67
CA VAL A 237 -3.38 7.40 25.35
C VAL A 237 -4.74 6.86 25.79
N ILE A 238 -5.46 6.16 24.92
CA ILE A 238 -6.78 5.60 25.22
C ILE A 238 -6.68 4.46 26.26
N ALA A 239 -5.62 3.64 26.17
CA ALA A 239 -5.42 2.53 27.10
C ALA A 239 -5.14 2.98 28.54
N ARG A 240 -4.52 4.16 28.74
CA ARG A 240 -4.21 4.76 30.06
C ARG A 240 -5.44 5.38 30.73
N ASN A 241 -6.42 5.82 29.94
CA ASN A 241 -7.62 6.52 30.45
C ASN A 241 -8.75 5.58 30.87
N LYS A 242 -8.44 4.31 31.12
CA LYS A 242 -9.29 3.28 31.73
C LYS A 242 -8.70 2.86 33.08
#